data_3b38f2ce095e2ca26f02d96a8d909ed8
#
_entry.id   3b38f2ce095e2ca26f02d96a8d909ed8
#
_cell.length_a   1.000
_cell.length_b   1.000
_cell.length_c   1.000
_cell.angle_alpha   90.00
_cell.angle_beta   90.00
_cell.angle_gamma   90.00
#
_symmetry.space_group_name_H-M   'P 1'
#
loop_
_entity.id
_entity.type
_entity.pdbx_description
1 polymer ?
#
loop_
_entity_poly.entity_id
_entity_poly.type
_entity_poly.pdbx_seq_one_letter_code
_entity_poly.pdbx_strand_id
1 'polypeptide(L)'
;MALAELGKRSLLVLNKSDRYTELEQEQLLAQLRERVRGAFATDDVILASANPKPIVVAGQTYPIDPSVGDLKARIQTVLREEGRSLILDNALLQSRQLSAEAKRILGQQLEKDAEKVVEKFQWIVTAAVFANPLPVVDLLATAAINAQMVVEIGGVYGCKLNLARGKELAYSLAKTLAGMGLVEGSIQLMTGIVATMAEVTLVGFVVTAPIQAASAGYLTRIAGRSFIEYFKKDGSWGDGGIEQVVQEQVERAKGDKRWTETIAREAIRKLDIL
;
A
#
# COMPACT_ATOMS: atom_id res chain seq x y z
N MET A 1 -5.61 -24.59 -9.29
CA MET A 1 -6.46 -23.51 -9.82
C MET A 1 -5.71 -22.19 -10.01
N ALA A 2 -4.84 -21.76 -9.11
CA ALA A 2 -4.12 -20.49 -9.23
C ALA A 2 -3.38 -20.24 -10.58
N LEU A 3 -2.83 -21.26 -11.23
CA LEU A 3 -2.13 -21.08 -12.52
C LEU A 3 -3.10 -20.86 -13.70
N ALA A 4 -4.28 -21.48 -13.68
CA ALA A 4 -5.31 -21.26 -14.69
C ALA A 4 -5.93 -19.87 -14.56
N GLU A 5 -6.11 -19.38 -13.33
CA GLU A 5 -6.58 -18.02 -13.03
C GLU A 5 -5.60 -16.94 -13.51
N LEU A 6 -4.32 -17.27 -13.58
CA LEU A 6 -3.28 -16.40 -14.16
C LEU A 6 -3.27 -16.38 -15.70
N GLY A 7 -4.20 -17.10 -16.36
CA GLY A 7 -4.27 -17.17 -17.81
C GLY A 7 -3.13 -17.97 -18.45
N LYS A 8 -2.41 -18.79 -17.68
CA LYS A 8 -1.34 -19.63 -18.22
C LYS A 8 -1.92 -20.92 -18.79
N ARG A 9 -1.55 -21.24 -20.04
CA ARG A 9 -1.86 -22.53 -20.66
C ARG A 9 -1.27 -23.66 -19.81
N SER A 10 -2.12 -24.55 -19.32
CA SER A 10 -1.73 -25.61 -18.39
C SER A 10 -2.32 -26.96 -18.84
N LEU A 11 -1.57 -28.02 -18.61
CA LEU A 11 -2.02 -29.40 -18.76
C LEU A 11 -2.12 -30.04 -17.38
N LEU A 12 -3.13 -30.84 -17.13
CA LEU A 12 -3.30 -31.58 -15.89
C LEU A 12 -2.89 -33.03 -16.12
N VAL A 13 -1.88 -33.50 -15.39
CA VAL A 13 -1.31 -34.83 -15.56
C VAL A 13 -1.55 -35.68 -14.32
N LEU A 14 -2.28 -36.77 -14.46
CA LEU A 14 -2.37 -37.83 -13.44
C LEU A 14 -1.18 -38.77 -13.62
N ASN A 15 -0.12 -38.54 -12.86
CA ASN A 15 1.10 -39.36 -12.91
C ASN A 15 0.95 -40.64 -12.06
N LYS A 16 1.77 -41.64 -12.31
CA LYS A 16 1.78 -42.93 -11.65
C LYS A 16 0.55 -43.76 -12.02
N SER A 17 0.07 -43.67 -13.25
CA SER A 17 -1.05 -44.47 -13.75
C SER A 17 -0.78 -45.99 -13.70
N ASP A 18 0.49 -46.39 -13.72
CA ASP A 18 0.94 -47.78 -13.52
C ASP A 18 0.48 -48.45 -12.21
N ARG A 19 -0.01 -47.66 -11.27
CA ARG A 19 -0.51 -48.15 -9.96
C ARG A 19 -1.97 -48.54 -9.96
N TYR A 20 -2.68 -48.30 -11.04
CA TYR A 20 -4.11 -48.51 -11.20
C TYR A 20 -4.38 -49.47 -12.36
N THR A 21 -5.42 -50.28 -12.24
CA THR A 21 -5.94 -51.07 -13.36
C THR A 21 -6.52 -50.15 -14.44
N GLU A 22 -6.68 -50.67 -15.66
CA GLU A 22 -7.25 -49.88 -16.77
C GLU A 22 -8.63 -49.29 -16.41
N LEU A 23 -9.49 -50.08 -15.77
CA LEU A 23 -10.80 -49.63 -15.33
C LEU A 23 -10.72 -48.51 -14.29
N GLU A 24 -9.81 -48.60 -13.32
CA GLU A 24 -9.59 -47.57 -12.33
C GLU A 24 -9.00 -46.28 -12.97
N GLN A 25 -8.12 -46.42 -13.94
CA GLN A 25 -7.57 -45.30 -14.70
C GLN A 25 -8.67 -44.55 -15.43
N GLU A 26 -9.57 -45.22 -16.11
CA GLU A 26 -10.72 -44.63 -16.80
C GLU A 26 -11.64 -43.89 -15.82
N GLN A 27 -11.98 -44.53 -14.71
CA GLN A 27 -12.82 -43.92 -13.67
C GLN A 27 -12.17 -42.67 -13.04
N LEU A 28 -10.90 -42.73 -12.70
CA LEU A 28 -10.15 -41.61 -12.14
C LEU A 28 -10.04 -40.46 -13.15
N LEU A 29 -9.79 -40.79 -14.41
CA LEU A 29 -9.72 -39.79 -15.47
C LEU A 29 -11.05 -39.08 -15.69
N ALA A 30 -12.16 -39.85 -15.70
CA ALA A 30 -13.51 -39.30 -15.83
C ALA A 30 -13.87 -38.39 -14.65
N GLN A 31 -13.60 -38.81 -13.42
CA GLN A 31 -13.81 -38.00 -12.21
C GLN A 31 -12.97 -36.73 -12.21
N LEU A 32 -11.72 -36.84 -12.65
CA LEU A 32 -10.81 -35.71 -12.70
C LEU A 32 -11.27 -34.67 -13.74
N ARG A 33 -11.67 -35.12 -14.95
CA ARG A 33 -12.24 -34.31 -16.01
C ARG A 33 -13.50 -33.57 -15.56
N GLU A 34 -14.39 -34.24 -14.86
CA GLU A 34 -15.60 -33.63 -14.30
C GLU A 34 -15.27 -32.58 -13.25
N ARG A 35 -14.33 -32.86 -12.34
CA ARG A 35 -13.93 -31.93 -11.27
C ARG A 35 -13.27 -30.67 -11.79
N VAL A 36 -12.57 -30.71 -12.92
CA VAL A 36 -11.87 -29.58 -13.51
C VAL A 36 -12.60 -28.99 -14.72
N ARG A 37 -13.84 -29.41 -14.97
CA ARG A 37 -14.70 -28.91 -16.04
C ARG A 37 -14.80 -27.37 -15.96
N GLY A 38 -14.55 -26.70 -17.06
CA GLY A 38 -14.53 -25.24 -17.16
C GLY A 38 -13.16 -24.56 -16.88
N ALA A 39 -12.23 -25.29 -16.23
CA ALA A 39 -10.86 -24.79 -16.02
C ALA A 39 -9.86 -25.43 -17.01
N PHE A 40 -10.11 -26.67 -17.45
CA PHE A 40 -9.29 -27.42 -18.39
C PHE A 40 -10.17 -28.03 -19.50
N ALA A 41 -9.64 -28.07 -20.72
CA ALA A 41 -10.26 -28.86 -21.78
C ALA A 41 -10.10 -30.35 -21.47
N THR A 42 -11.02 -31.21 -21.98
CA THR A 42 -11.02 -32.64 -21.74
C THR A 42 -9.69 -33.27 -22.16
N ASP A 43 -9.15 -32.85 -23.30
CA ASP A 43 -7.88 -33.35 -23.87
C ASP A 43 -6.63 -32.86 -23.11
N ASP A 44 -6.77 -31.87 -22.21
CA ASP A 44 -5.70 -31.36 -21.39
C ASP A 44 -5.54 -32.10 -20.06
N VAL A 45 -6.40 -33.10 -19.80
CA VAL A 45 -6.34 -33.99 -18.65
C VAL A 45 -5.84 -35.34 -19.09
N ILE A 46 -4.60 -35.69 -18.73
CA ILE A 46 -3.84 -36.79 -19.32
C ILE A 46 -3.32 -37.73 -18.24
N LEU A 47 -3.30 -39.03 -18.55
CA LEU A 47 -2.63 -40.03 -17.74
C LEU A 47 -1.15 -40.12 -18.14
N ALA A 48 -0.29 -40.41 -17.17
CA ALA A 48 1.13 -40.66 -17.43
C ALA A 48 1.71 -41.62 -16.35
N SER A 49 2.76 -42.31 -16.70
CA SER A 49 3.64 -43.00 -15.77
C SER A 49 5.09 -42.68 -16.15
N ALA A 50 5.66 -41.68 -15.48
CA ALA A 50 7.00 -41.19 -15.80
C ALA A 50 8.12 -42.11 -15.28
N ASN A 51 7.88 -42.84 -14.21
CA ASN A 51 8.81 -43.79 -13.63
C ASN A 51 8.05 -44.97 -13.01
N PRO A 52 7.57 -45.91 -13.85
CA PRO A 52 6.80 -47.06 -13.39
C PRO A 52 7.66 -47.96 -12.51
N LYS A 53 7.00 -48.66 -11.58
CA LYS A 53 7.71 -49.64 -10.75
C LYS A 53 8.01 -50.89 -11.57
N PRO A 54 9.23 -51.43 -11.46
CA PRO A 54 9.56 -52.67 -12.12
C PRO A 54 8.69 -53.84 -11.60
N ILE A 55 8.39 -54.79 -12.45
CA ILE A 55 7.65 -56.01 -12.11
C ILE A 55 8.64 -57.08 -11.67
N VAL A 56 8.31 -57.76 -10.58
CA VAL A 56 9.09 -58.91 -10.11
C VAL A 56 8.32 -60.19 -10.46
N VAL A 57 8.88 -61.01 -11.34
CA VAL A 57 8.32 -62.31 -11.74
C VAL A 57 9.34 -63.40 -11.44
N ALA A 58 8.94 -64.38 -10.65
CA ALA A 58 9.80 -65.51 -10.25
C ALA A 58 11.19 -65.07 -9.67
N GLY A 59 11.24 -63.95 -8.92
CA GLY A 59 12.47 -63.45 -8.32
C GLY A 59 13.36 -62.63 -9.24
N GLN A 60 12.96 -62.45 -10.51
CA GLN A 60 13.66 -61.56 -11.46
C GLN A 60 12.90 -60.26 -11.62
N THR A 61 13.65 -59.12 -11.65
CA THR A 61 13.10 -57.77 -11.78
C THR A 61 13.12 -57.34 -13.24
N TYR A 62 11.97 -57.02 -13.78
CA TYR A 62 11.79 -56.53 -15.15
C TYR A 62 11.45 -55.04 -15.11
N PRO A 63 12.27 -54.17 -15.73
CA PRO A 63 11.93 -52.75 -15.86
C PRO A 63 10.73 -52.58 -16.77
N ILE A 64 9.89 -51.57 -16.46
CA ILE A 64 8.78 -51.15 -17.32
C ILE A 64 9.17 -49.81 -17.92
N ASP A 65 8.90 -49.63 -19.23
CA ASP A 65 9.13 -48.40 -19.92
C ASP A 65 8.16 -47.31 -19.48
N PRO A 66 8.60 -46.04 -19.40
CA PRO A 66 7.73 -44.90 -19.08
C PRO A 66 6.61 -44.76 -20.11
N SER A 67 5.37 -44.65 -19.62
CA SER A 67 4.19 -44.32 -20.45
C SER A 67 3.92 -42.82 -20.41
N VAL A 68 4.56 -42.09 -21.29
CA VAL A 68 4.44 -40.60 -21.43
C VAL A 68 4.10 -40.17 -22.87
N GLY A 69 3.71 -41.12 -23.71
CA GLY A 69 3.41 -40.88 -25.13
C GLY A 69 2.32 -39.85 -25.36
N ASP A 70 1.17 -40.04 -24.70
CA ASP A 70 0.00 -39.16 -24.82
C ASP A 70 0.31 -37.74 -24.31
N LEU A 71 1.07 -37.64 -23.23
CA LEU A 71 1.53 -36.33 -22.73
C LEU A 71 2.43 -35.62 -23.75
N LYS A 72 3.40 -36.33 -24.34
CA LYS A 72 4.26 -35.77 -25.39
C LYS A 72 3.46 -35.33 -26.61
N ALA A 73 2.52 -36.18 -27.07
CA ALA A 73 1.66 -35.87 -28.21
C ALA A 73 0.82 -34.60 -27.95
N ARG A 74 0.22 -34.50 -26.76
CA ARG A 74 -0.57 -33.31 -26.42
C ARG A 74 0.27 -32.05 -26.32
N ILE A 75 1.44 -32.12 -25.69
CA ILE A 75 2.38 -30.99 -25.65
C ILE A 75 2.76 -30.53 -27.07
N GLN A 76 3.06 -31.48 -27.98
CA GLN A 76 3.40 -31.16 -29.37
C GLN A 76 2.24 -30.49 -30.10
N THR A 77 1.01 -30.97 -29.89
CA THR A 77 -0.20 -30.38 -30.48
C THR A 77 -0.38 -28.92 -30.00
N VAL A 78 -0.36 -28.71 -28.68
CA VAL A 78 -0.50 -27.37 -28.08
C VAL A 78 0.59 -26.43 -28.59
N LEU A 79 1.85 -26.86 -28.61
CA LEU A 79 2.95 -26.04 -29.11
C LEU A 79 2.84 -25.70 -30.59
N ARG A 80 2.31 -26.62 -31.40
CA ARG A 80 2.13 -26.41 -32.85
C ARG A 80 0.99 -25.45 -33.14
N GLU A 81 -0.12 -25.60 -32.44
CA GLU A 81 -1.36 -24.85 -32.68
C GLU A 81 -1.35 -23.49 -31.98
N GLU A 82 -0.90 -23.44 -30.74
CA GLU A 82 -1.01 -22.27 -29.86
C GLU A 82 0.35 -21.62 -29.56
N GLY A 83 1.49 -22.20 -29.97
CA GLY A 83 2.82 -21.79 -29.49
C GLY A 83 3.17 -20.32 -29.71
N ARG A 84 2.73 -19.71 -30.81
CA ARG A 84 2.98 -18.29 -31.11
C ARG A 84 2.15 -17.39 -30.19
N SER A 85 0.87 -17.71 -29.97
CA SER A 85 0.01 -16.93 -29.08
C SER A 85 0.46 -17.07 -27.63
N LEU A 86 0.90 -18.26 -27.21
CA LEU A 86 1.42 -18.49 -25.87
C LEU A 86 2.67 -17.65 -25.54
N ILE A 87 3.54 -17.44 -26.50
CA ILE A 87 4.71 -16.54 -26.32
C ILE A 87 4.25 -15.10 -26.12
N LEU A 88 3.31 -14.62 -26.94
CA LEU A 88 2.77 -13.27 -26.82
C LEU A 88 2.01 -13.06 -25.51
N ASP A 89 1.15 -14.02 -25.14
CA ASP A 89 0.39 -13.96 -23.90
C ASP A 89 1.31 -13.97 -22.68
N ASN A 90 2.35 -14.79 -22.69
CA ASN A 90 3.33 -14.84 -21.60
C ASN A 90 4.13 -13.52 -21.53
N ALA A 91 4.54 -12.95 -22.65
CA ALA A 91 5.20 -11.65 -22.68
C ALA A 91 4.29 -10.53 -22.16
N LEU A 92 3.01 -10.55 -22.52
CA LEU A 92 2.02 -9.59 -22.02
C LEU A 92 1.81 -9.72 -20.50
N LEU A 93 1.69 -10.95 -19.99
CA LEU A 93 1.56 -11.20 -18.55
C LEU A 93 2.78 -10.70 -17.77
N GLN A 94 3.98 -11.01 -18.26
CA GLN A 94 5.22 -10.53 -17.64
C GLN A 94 5.32 -9.01 -17.68
N SER A 95 4.94 -8.39 -18.78
CA SER A 95 4.91 -6.92 -18.92
C SER A 95 3.95 -6.28 -17.92
N ARG A 96 2.75 -6.85 -17.75
CA ARG A 96 1.76 -6.38 -16.75
C ARG A 96 2.29 -6.51 -15.33
N GLN A 97 2.90 -7.62 -14.97
CA GLN A 97 3.49 -7.85 -13.65
C GLN A 97 4.63 -6.86 -13.37
N LEU A 98 5.53 -6.66 -14.33
CA LEU A 98 6.63 -5.71 -14.22
C LEU A 98 6.11 -4.27 -14.07
N SER A 99 5.10 -3.89 -14.86
CA SER A 99 4.48 -2.57 -14.77
C SER A 99 3.81 -2.33 -13.41
N ALA A 100 3.11 -3.33 -12.88
CA ALA A 100 2.47 -3.24 -11.56
C ALA A 100 3.52 -3.09 -10.45
N GLU A 101 4.60 -3.85 -10.51
CA GLU A 101 5.68 -3.78 -9.53
C GLU A 101 6.44 -2.44 -9.62
N ALA A 102 6.71 -1.95 -10.83
CA ALA A 102 7.33 -0.64 -11.04
C ALA A 102 6.45 0.49 -10.47
N LYS A 103 5.13 0.46 -10.71
CA LYS A 103 4.18 1.42 -10.14
C LYS A 103 4.17 1.36 -8.61
N ARG A 104 4.23 0.16 -8.03
CA ARG A 104 4.27 -0.03 -6.58
C ARG A 104 5.54 0.57 -5.96
N ILE A 105 6.70 0.28 -6.54
CA ILE A 105 8.00 0.80 -6.07
C ILE A 105 8.04 2.32 -6.19
N LEU A 106 7.63 2.86 -7.35
CA LEU A 106 7.57 4.29 -7.58
C LEU A 106 6.63 4.98 -6.59
N GLY A 107 5.42 4.43 -6.38
CA GLY A 107 4.46 4.97 -5.43
C GLY A 107 5.01 5.02 -4.00
N GLN A 108 5.71 3.98 -3.55
CA GLN A 108 6.36 3.96 -2.25
C GLN A 108 7.49 5.00 -2.14
N GLN A 109 8.25 5.23 -3.21
CA GLN A 109 9.31 6.23 -3.21
C GLN A 109 8.73 7.65 -3.16
N LEU A 110 7.72 7.93 -3.98
CA LEU A 110 7.02 9.24 -3.96
C LEU A 110 6.42 9.52 -2.59
N GLU A 111 5.80 8.52 -1.95
CA GLU A 111 5.26 8.68 -0.60
C GLU A 111 6.34 9.02 0.43
N LYS A 112 7.48 8.32 0.40
CA LYS A 112 8.62 8.64 1.28
C LYS A 112 9.16 10.05 1.07
N ASP A 113 9.24 10.50 -0.17
CA ASP A 113 9.75 11.84 -0.46
C ASP A 113 8.73 12.92 -0.07
N ALA A 114 7.44 12.67 -0.26
CA ALA A 114 6.38 13.55 0.22
C ALA A 114 6.30 13.61 1.76
N GLU A 115 6.52 12.50 2.47
CA GLU A 115 6.62 12.49 3.94
C GLU A 115 7.78 13.36 4.46
N LYS A 116 8.93 13.39 3.76
CA LYS A 116 10.04 14.32 4.11
C LYS A 116 9.62 15.78 3.97
N VAL A 117 8.82 16.10 2.94
CA VAL A 117 8.26 17.45 2.80
C VAL A 117 7.34 17.77 3.98
N VAL A 118 6.44 16.88 4.34
CA VAL A 118 5.54 17.06 5.49
C VAL A 118 6.34 17.26 6.77
N GLU A 119 7.35 16.44 7.02
CA GLU A 119 8.22 16.56 8.20
C GLU A 119 8.94 17.90 8.25
N LYS A 120 9.53 18.33 7.12
CA LYS A 120 10.16 19.67 7.00
C LYS A 120 9.20 20.79 7.40
N PHE A 121 8.00 20.81 6.83
CA PHE A 121 7.03 21.88 7.08
C PHE A 121 6.41 21.80 8.48
N GLN A 122 6.22 20.63 9.01
CA GLN A 122 5.82 20.43 10.40
C GLN A 122 6.75 21.14 11.36
N TRP A 123 8.09 20.99 11.18
CA TRP A 123 9.06 21.65 12.04
C TRP A 123 9.16 23.14 11.80
N ILE A 124 8.98 23.61 10.57
CA ILE A 124 8.91 25.04 10.24
C ILE A 124 7.74 25.69 10.97
N VAL A 125 6.53 25.10 10.89
CA VAL A 125 5.33 25.61 11.56
C VAL A 125 5.49 25.56 13.08
N THR A 126 5.97 24.46 13.63
CA THR A 126 6.22 24.33 15.08
C THR A 126 7.17 25.43 15.57
N ALA A 127 8.26 25.69 14.83
CA ALA A 127 9.21 26.74 15.21
C ALA A 127 8.63 28.16 15.04
N ALA A 128 7.85 28.41 13.99
CA ALA A 128 7.24 29.72 13.75
C ALA A 128 6.21 30.08 14.84
N VAL A 129 5.35 29.12 15.23
CA VAL A 129 4.36 29.31 16.30
C VAL A 129 5.04 29.44 17.66
N PHE A 130 6.13 28.72 17.91
CA PHE A 130 6.90 28.88 19.14
C PHE A 130 7.54 30.25 19.28
N ALA A 131 8.12 30.79 18.19
CA ALA A 131 8.75 32.08 18.20
C ALA A 131 7.76 33.25 18.33
N ASN A 132 6.53 33.08 17.91
CA ASN A 132 5.47 34.07 17.96
C ASN A 132 4.16 33.46 18.43
N PRO A 133 3.96 33.21 19.72
CA PRO A 133 2.78 32.58 20.27
C PRO A 133 1.58 33.56 20.26
N LEU A 134 1.16 33.95 19.07
CA LEU A 134 -0.11 34.64 18.88
C LEU A 134 -1.25 33.66 19.03
N PRO A 135 -2.40 34.10 19.56
CA PRO A 135 -3.55 33.19 19.67
C PRO A 135 -3.86 32.60 18.31
N VAL A 136 -4.29 31.35 18.30
CA VAL A 136 -4.57 30.43 17.17
C VAL A 136 -5.36 31.07 15.99
N VAL A 137 -5.70 32.34 16.11
CA VAL A 137 -6.44 33.13 15.10
C VAL A 137 -5.61 33.40 13.83
N ASP A 138 -4.29 33.20 13.85
CA ASP A 138 -3.50 33.35 12.61
C ASP A 138 -3.37 32.04 11.81
N LEU A 139 -4.53 31.41 11.63
CA LEU A 139 -4.71 30.32 10.66
C LEU A 139 -4.23 30.74 9.26
N LEU A 140 -4.21 32.06 8.99
CA LEU A 140 -3.77 32.63 7.72
C LEU A 140 -2.24 32.64 7.59
N ALA A 141 -1.48 32.90 8.66
CA ALA A 141 -0.02 32.83 8.61
C ALA A 141 0.45 31.38 8.44
N THR A 142 -0.14 30.44 9.19
CA THR A 142 0.14 29.01 9.00
C THR A 142 -0.39 28.51 7.65
N ALA A 143 -1.46 29.09 7.11
CA ALA A 143 -1.98 28.74 5.79
C ALA A 143 -1.00 29.09 4.66
N ALA A 144 -0.22 30.16 4.77
CA ALA A 144 0.80 30.49 3.77
C ALA A 144 1.95 29.47 3.76
N ILE A 145 2.41 29.03 4.93
CA ILE A 145 3.42 27.96 5.06
C ILE A 145 2.86 26.64 4.56
N ASN A 146 1.63 26.30 4.94
CA ASN A 146 0.97 25.09 4.49
C ASN A 146 0.67 25.11 2.98
N ALA A 147 0.40 26.27 2.38
CA ALA A 147 0.26 26.41 0.93
C ALA A 147 1.55 26.02 0.19
N GLN A 148 2.70 26.44 0.70
CA GLN A 148 3.99 26.04 0.13
C GLN A 148 4.23 24.54 0.30
N MET A 149 3.87 23.96 1.43
CA MET A 149 3.90 22.48 1.63
C MET A 149 3.07 21.76 0.58
N VAL A 150 1.83 22.22 0.31
CA VAL A 150 0.96 21.63 -0.72
C VAL A 150 1.61 21.68 -2.09
N VAL A 151 2.23 22.80 -2.45
CA VAL A 151 2.94 22.97 -3.73
C VAL A 151 4.12 22.00 -3.83
N GLU A 152 4.92 21.85 -2.77
CA GLU A 152 6.06 20.96 -2.74
C GLU A 152 5.62 19.49 -2.79
N ILE A 153 4.57 19.08 -2.04
CA ILE A 153 4.01 17.72 -2.13
C ILE A 153 3.49 17.46 -3.55
N GLY A 154 2.71 18.39 -4.12
CA GLY A 154 2.25 18.29 -5.51
C GLY A 154 3.39 18.09 -6.49
N GLY A 155 4.50 18.81 -6.30
CA GLY A 155 5.73 18.68 -7.09
C GLY A 155 6.34 17.28 -7.04
N VAL A 156 6.35 16.62 -5.86
CA VAL A 156 6.80 15.23 -5.70
C VAL A 156 5.97 14.28 -6.59
N TYR A 157 4.66 14.49 -6.68
CA TYR A 157 3.75 13.70 -7.51
C TYR A 157 3.68 14.18 -8.98
N GLY A 158 4.55 15.13 -9.38
CA GLY A 158 4.59 15.65 -10.75
C GLY A 158 3.49 16.67 -11.07
N CYS A 159 2.70 17.10 -10.10
CA CYS A 159 1.68 18.11 -10.26
C CYS A 159 2.29 19.53 -10.20
N LYS A 160 2.20 20.27 -11.30
CA LYS A 160 2.67 21.66 -11.35
C LYS A 160 1.60 22.60 -10.77
N LEU A 161 1.68 22.84 -9.47
CA LEU A 161 0.81 23.78 -8.78
C LEU A 161 1.50 25.14 -8.64
N ASN A 162 0.74 26.23 -8.82
CA ASN A 162 1.16 27.54 -8.40
C ASN A 162 0.77 27.81 -6.93
N LEU A 163 1.38 28.82 -6.32
CA LEU A 163 1.13 29.15 -4.92
C LEU A 163 -0.34 29.55 -4.66
N ALA A 164 -1.03 30.18 -5.64
CA ALA A 164 -2.42 30.56 -5.51
C ALA A 164 -3.30 29.32 -5.33
N ARG A 165 -3.11 28.29 -6.15
CA ARG A 165 -3.83 27.02 -6.02
C ARG A 165 -3.45 26.26 -4.74
N GLY A 166 -2.18 26.32 -4.34
CA GLY A 166 -1.73 25.79 -3.05
C GLY A 166 -2.45 26.45 -1.87
N LYS A 167 -2.65 27.76 -1.91
CA LYS A 167 -3.40 28.52 -0.89
C LYS A 167 -4.87 28.11 -0.83
N GLU A 168 -5.54 27.96 -1.98
CA GLU A 168 -6.94 27.52 -2.03
C GLU A 168 -7.11 26.13 -1.40
N LEU A 169 -6.25 25.19 -1.76
CA LEU A 169 -6.28 23.83 -1.22
C LEU A 169 -6.00 23.82 0.29
N ALA A 170 -4.95 24.53 0.73
CA ALA A 170 -4.60 24.64 2.15
C ALA A 170 -5.73 25.30 2.96
N TYR A 171 -6.37 26.34 2.44
CA TYR A 171 -7.49 27.01 3.09
C TYR A 171 -8.72 26.11 3.20
N SER A 172 -9.06 25.38 2.12
CA SER A 172 -10.16 24.40 2.13
C SER A 172 -9.97 23.34 3.21
N LEU A 173 -8.76 22.77 3.28
CA LEU A 173 -8.44 21.76 4.31
C LEU A 173 -8.45 22.37 5.71
N ALA A 174 -7.90 23.57 5.91
CA ALA A 174 -7.91 24.24 7.20
C ALA A 174 -9.34 24.50 7.71
N LYS A 175 -10.25 24.92 6.81
CA LYS A 175 -11.68 25.07 7.12
C LYS A 175 -12.30 23.75 7.56
N THR A 176 -11.98 22.65 6.88
CA THR A 176 -12.45 21.30 7.25
C THR A 176 -11.92 20.90 8.63
N LEU A 177 -10.61 21.08 8.90
CA LEU A 177 -10.02 20.76 10.20
C LEU A 177 -10.69 21.54 11.35
N ALA A 178 -10.96 22.83 11.13
CA ALA A 178 -11.67 23.66 12.09
C ALA A 178 -13.12 23.20 12.27
N GLY A 179 -13.85 22.92 11.17
CA GLY A 179 -15.23 22.44 11.21
C GLY A 179 -15.40 21.09 11.92
N MET A 180 -14.39 20.24 11.89
CA MET A 180 -14.34 18.99 12.61
C MET A 180 -13.90 19.12 14.09
N GLY A 181 -13.63 20.32 14.59
CA GLY A 181 -13.15 20.55 15.98
C GLY A 181 -11.73 20.04 16.24
N LEU A 182 -10.95 19.82 15.19
CA LEU A 182 -9.61 19.25 15.32
C LEU A 182 -8.59 20.24 15.87
N VAL A 183 -8.86 21.52 15.74
CA VAL A 183 -8.00 22.60 16.31
C VAL A 183 -8.04 22.52 17.84
N GLU A 184 -9.23 22.54 18.42
CA GLU A 184 -9.45 22.42 19.85
C GLU A 184 -9.01 21.06 20.38
N GLY A 185 -9.35 20.00 19.65
CA GLY A 185 -8.94 18.63 19.98
C GLY A 185 -7.44 18.45 20.03
N SER A 186 -6.68 19.10 19.13
CA SER A 186 -5.22 19.05 19.11
C SER A 186 -4.61 19.75 20.33
N ILE A 187 -5.19 20.89 20.73
CA ILE A 187 -4.75 21.63 21.92
C ILE A 187 -4.99 20.78 23.18
N GLN A 188 -6.16 20.17 23.31
CA GLN A 188 -6.47 19.29 24.46
C GLN A 188 -5.51 18.09 24.50
N LEU A 189 -5.24 17.45 23.36
CA LEU A 189 -4.30 16.35 23.26
C LEU A 189 -2.90 16.75 23.70
N MET A 190 -2.37 17.86 23.17
CA MET A 190 -1.03 18.34 23.48
C MET A 190 -0.92 18.86 24.91
N THR A 191 -1.97 19.44 25.46
CA THR A 191 -2.04 19.83 26.88
C THR A 191 -1.85 18.60 27.77
N GLY A 192 -2.56 17.51 27.50
CA GLY A 192 -2.42 16.28 28.27
C GLY A 192 -1.01 15.69 28.19
N ILE A 193 -0.40 15.67 26.99
CA ILE A 193 0.96 15.12 26.80
C ILE A 193 2.01 16.01 27.48
N VAL A 194 1.95 17.32 27.28
CA VAL A 194 2.89 18.29 27.89
C VAL A 194 2.77 18.25 29.41
N ALA A 195 1.56 18.18 29.94
CA ALA A 195 1.35 18.07 31.40
C ALA A 195 1.95 16.81 32.01
N THR A 196 1.97 15.69 31.27
CA THR A 196 2.60 14.45 31.75
C THR A 196 4.12 14.45 31.64
N MET A 197 4.69 15.24 30.71
CA MET A 197 6.14 15.32 30.51
C MET A 197 6.79 16.41 31.36
N ALA A 198 6.07 17.47 31.64
CA ALA A 198 6.54 18.52 32.52
C ALA A 198 6.17 18.14 33.95
N GLU A 199 7.13 17.75 34.77
CA GLU A 199 7.01 17.77 36.25
C GLU A 199 6.91 19.26 36.72
N VAL A 200 6.09 20.09 36.06
CA VAL A 200 6.23 21.54 36.14
C VAL A 200 4.98 22.18 36.66
N THR A 201 5.07 22.57 37.85
CA THR A 201 4.51 23.81 38.44
C THR A 201 5.11 25.04 37.76
N LEU A 202 4.88 25.30 36.48
CA LEU A 202 5.31 26.52 35.83
C LEU A 202 4.15 27.41 35.42
N VAL A 203 4.23 28.60 35.94
CA VAL A 203 3.36 29.77 35.78
C VAL A 203 2.83 29.96 34.37
N GLY A 204 1.54 29.87 34.21
CA GLY A 204 0.59 30.14 33.13
C GLY A 204 1.08 30.43 31.70
N PHE A 205 1.94 31.37 31.47
CA PHE A 205 2.33 31.83 30.14
C PHE A 205 3.38 30.92 29.46
N VAL A 206 4.29 30.34 30.24
CA VAL A 206 5.42 29.55 29.72
C VAL A 206 4.95 28.18 29.16
N VAL A 207 3.80 27.68 29.61
CA VAL A 207 3.26 26.38 29.18
C VAL A 207 2.43 26.48 27.91
N THR A 208 1.86 27.64 27.58
CA THR A 208 0.98 27.81 26.42
C THR A 208 1.70 27.77 25.09
N ALA A 209 2.90 28.33 25.00
CA ALA A 209 3.67 28.37 23.74
C ALA A 209 4.08 26.97 23.23
N PRO A 210 4.62 26.04 24.05
CA PRO A 210 4.88 24.67 23.61
C PRO A 210 3.62 23.90 23.20
N ILE A 211 2.50 24.08 23.90
CA ILE A 211 1.24 23.44 23.57
C ILE A 211 0.75 23.91 22.21
N GLN A 212 0.76 25.21 21.96
CA GLN A 212 0.35 25.81 20.68
C GLN A 212 1.27 25.35 19.53
N ALA A 213 2.59 25.38 19.72
CA ALA A 213 3.57 24.94 18.74
C ALA A 213 3.43 23.46 18.40
N ALA A 214 3.29 22.60 19.42
CA ALA A 214 3.07 21.17 19.24
C ALA A 214 1.73 20.88 18.52
N SER A 215 0.66 21.61 18.89
CA SER A 215 -0.65 21.49 18.24
C SER A 215 -0.60 21.91 16.77
N ALA A 216 0.09 23.01 16.45
CA ALA A 216 0.27 23.46 15.08
C ALA A 216 1.07 22.46 14.24
N GLY A 217 2.15 21.89 14.78
CA GLY A 217 2.90 20.82 14.13
C GLY A 217 2.09 19.55 13.92
N TYR A 218 1.27 19.18 14.89
CA TYR A 218 0.35 18.03 14.79
C TYR A 218 -0.66 18.22 13.64
N LEU A 219 -1.31 19.39 13.59
CA LEU A 219 -2.27 19.70 12.54
C LEU A 219 -1.61 19.78 11.16
N THR A 220 -0.40 20.37 11.08
CA THR A 220 0.38 20.41 9.82
C THR A 220 0.69 19.02 9.30
N ARG A 221 1.03 18.07 10.16
CA ARG A 221 1.25 16.67 9.73
C ARG A 221 -0.02 16.02 9.23
N ILE A 222 -1.15 16.19 9.91
CA ILE A 222 -2.45 15.69 9.45
C ILE A 222 -2.76 16.29 8.08
N ALA A 223 -2.62 17.61 7.92
CA ALA A 223 -2.84 18.30 6.66
C ALA A 223 -1.94 17.77 5.54
N GLY A 224 -0.63 17.67 5.80
CA GLY A 224 0.33 17.19 4.82
C GLY A 224 0.04 15.75 4.36
N ARG A 225 -0.26 14.84 5.29
CA ARG A 225 -0.63 13.46 4.97
C ARG A 225 -1.96 13.38 4.22
N SER A 226 -2.92 14.24 4.53
CA SER A 226 -4.15 14.34 3.77
C SER A 226 -3.87 14.75 2.32
N PHE A 227 -2.93 15.67 2.08
CA PHE A 227 -2.51 16.04 0.73
C PHE A 227 -1.71 14.94 0.03
N ILE A 228 -0.92 14.14 0.72
CA ILE A 228 -0.31 12.94 0.15
C ILE A 228 -1.39 12.03 -0.43
N GLU A 229 -2.44 11.73 0.34
CA GLU A 229 -3.56 10.89 -0.14
C GLU A 229 -4.33 11.55 -1.31
N TYR A 230 -4.49 12.86 -1.29
CA TYR A 230 -5.09 13.62 -2.40
C TYR A 230 -4.29 13.48 -3.70
N PHE A 231 -2.97 13.67 -3.65
CA PHE A 231 -2.12 13.54 -4.84
C PHE A 231 -1.90 12.11 -5.29
N LYS A 232 -1.92 11.11 -4.40
CA LYS A 232 -1.96 9.69 -4.76
C LYS A 232 -3.17 9.32 -5.61
N LYS A 233 -4.27 10.06 -5.45
CA LYS A 233 -5.53 9.89 -6.19
C LYS A 233 -5.67 10.92 -7.33
N ASP A 234 -4.56 11.34 -7.93
CA ASP A 234 -4.53 12.28 -9.06
C ASP A 234 -5.27 13.60 -8.79
N GLY A 235 -5.17 14.13 -7.58
CA GLY A 235 -5.80 15.39 -7.18
C GLY A 235 -7.30 15.23 -6.85
N SER A 236 -7.68 14.10 -6.32
CA SER A 236 -9.05 13.81 -5.86
C SER A 236 -9.07 13.38 -4.39
N TRP A 237 -10.10 13.80 -3.66
CA TRP A 237 -10.36 13.33 -2.30
C TRP A 237 -11.03 11.94 -2.25
N GLY A 238 -11.44 11.40 -3.41
CA GLY A 238 -12.22 10.17 -3.49
C GLY A 238 -13.68 10.34 -3.07
N ASP A 239 -14.42 9.23 -3.06
CA ASP A 239 -15.87 9.23 -2.84
C ASP A 239 -16.30 9.73 -1.44
N GLY A 240 -15.44 9.54 -0.44
CA GLY A 240 -15.69 9.99 0.93
C GLY A 240 -15.32 11.43 1.21
N GLY A 241 -14.77 12.15 0.23
CA GLY A 241 -14.41 13.56 0.34
C GLY A 241 -13.26 13.83 1.29
N ILE A 242 -13.04 15.13 1.52
CA ILE A 242 -11.94 15.66 2.33
C ILE A 242 -12.05 15.23 3.81
N GLU A 243 -13.27 15.18 4.35
CA GLU A 243 -13.53 14.86 5.76
C GLU A 243 -13.12 13.43 6.09
N GLN A 244 -13.45 12.47 5.22
CA GLN A 244 -13.05 11.08 5.42
C GLN A 244 -11.54 10.93 5.40
N VAL A 245 -10.85 11.54 4.44
CA VAL A 245 -9.39 11.49 4.35
C VAL A 245 -8.75 12.07 5.61
N VAL A 246 -9.24 13.22 6.07
CA VAL A 246 -8.76 13.85 7.31
C VAL A 246 -8.97 12.94 8.52
N GLN A 247 -10.16 12.36 8.66
CA GLN A 247 -10.48 11.46 9.77
C GLN A 247 -9.54 10.26 9.81
N GLU A 248 -9.25 9.65 8.67
CA GLU A 248 -8.28 8.55 8.57
C GLU A 248 -6.88 8.97 9.02
N GLN A 249 -6.43 10.17 8.67
CA GLN A 249 -5.11 10.66 9.10
C GLN A 249 -5.08 10.98 10.60
N VAL A 250 -6.18 11.48 11.17
CA VAL A 250 -6.32 11.71 12.62
C VAL A 250 -6.20 10.38 13.39
N GLU A 251 -6.92 9.35 12.97
CA GLU A 251 -6.85 8.04 13.62
C GLU A 251 -5.46 7.42 13.53
N ARG A 252 -4.79 7.55 12.39
CA ARG A 252 -3.39 7.13 12.24
C ARG A 252 -2.45 7.91 13.17
N ALA A 253 -2.64 9.23 13.28
CA ALA A 253 -1.82 10.08 14.14
C ALA A 253 -2.02 9.77 15.63
N LYS A 254 -3.24 9.47 16.08
CA LYS A 254 -3.53 9.03 17.45
C LYS A 254 -2.83 7.72 17.81
N GLY A 255 -2.68 6.81 16.83
CA GLY A 255 -1.95 5.55 16.99
C GLY A 255 -0.44 5.71 17.13
N ASP A 256 0.13 6.81 16.64
CA ASP A 256 1.56 7.10 16.67
C ASP A 256 1.98 7.89 17.92
N LYS A 257 1.89 7.23 19.09
CA LYS A 257 2.24 7.83 20.38
C LYS A 257 3.68 8.34 20.42
N ARG A 258 4.63 7.62 19.83
CA ARG A 258 6.06 8.02 19.81
C ARG A 258 6.24 9.37 19.13
N TRP A 259 5.57 9.57 18.04
CA TRP A 259 5.68 10.81 17.27
C TRP A 259 4.99 11.98 18.02
N THR A 260 3.80 11.80 18.59
CA THR A 260 3.12 12.85 19.40
C THR A 260 3.93 13.26 20.60
N GLU A 261 4.57 12.32 21.29
CA GLU A 261 5.50 12.60 22.37
C GLU A 261 6.77 13.33 21.89
N THR A 262 7.29 12.98 20.71
CA THR A 262 8.48 13.65 20.15
C THR A 262 8.21 15.12 19.85
N ILE A 263 7.07 15.45 19.24
CA ILE A 263 6.66 16.85 18.99
C ILE A 263 6.55 17.64 20.31
N ALA A 264 5.88 17.07 21.30
CA ALA A 264 5.72 17.73 22.60
C ALA A 264 7.08 17.96 23.29
N ARG A 265 7.96 16.95 23.26
CA ARG A 265 9.31 17.02 23.84
C ARG A 265 10.18 18.07 23.16
N GLU A 266 10.17 18.13 21.83
CA GLU A 266 10.92 19.14 21.09
C GLU A 266 10.39 20.57 21.34
N ALA A 267 9.08 20.72 21.48
CA ALA A 267 8.47 21.99 21.85
C ALA A 267 8.87 22.44 23.27
N ILE A 268 8.97 21.50 24.22
CA ILE A 268 9.43 21.76 25.59
C ILE A 268 10.93 22.10 25.60
N ARG A 269 11.77 21.33 24.91
CA ARG A 269 13.23 21.52 24.87
C ARG A 269 13.64 22.90 24.40
N LYS A 270 12.84 23.52 23.54
CA LYS A 270 13.08 24.93 23.11
C LYS A 270 12.83 25.95 24.21
N LEU A 271 12.12 25.62 25.28
CA LEU A 271 11.97 26.44 26.47
C LEU A 271 13.25 26.51 27.29
N ASP A 272 13.99 25.40 27.38
CA ASP A 272 15.21 25.31 28.19
C ASP A 272 16.41 26.06 27.54
N ILE A 273 16.24 26.55 26.31
CA ILE A 273 17.27 27.28 25.56
C ILE A 273 17.04 28.81 25.60
N LEU A 274 15.89 29.26 26.10
CA LEU A 274 15.54 30.69 26.32
C LEU A 274 15.67 31.08 27.77
#